data_89dbc80b618a217970b099ece66effa9
#
_entry.id   89dbc80b618a217970b099ece66effa9
#
_cell.length_a   1.000
_cell.length_b   1.000
_cell.length_c   1.000
_cell.angle_alpha   90.00
_cell.angle_beta   90.00
_cell.angle_gamma   90.00
#
_symmetry.space_group_name_H-M   'P 1'
#
loop_
_entity.id
_entity.type
_entity.pdbx_description
1 polymer ?
#
loop_
_entity_poly.entity_id
_entity_poly.type
_entity_poly.pdbx_seq_one_letter_code
_entity_poly.pdbx_strand_id
1 'polypeptide(L)'
;LDMVKCQTIDMLVPATCEFVFEGFVRPDHREIEGGCGGYTGYYGEARSNPVFEVTRVTMRKNPIYLGAREQWYPSESAFAVGKSSQAVAYQTIKALVPGVLDLRCDVTYEAIVKIDKLFPGHPQQVMDAVWGATYARYKHVIVVDKDIDIWDYDSVHWALSTRVRADRDVNILPRRAGQWLDPAVSLREKGWQTGLGIDATMCTEEYEFWGEKAPRTVDDPEIVKRT
;
A
#
# COMPACT_ATOMS: atom_id res chain seq x y z
N LEU A 1 -17.60 24.01 -10.29
CA LEU A 1 -16.33 24.16 -11.02
C LEU A 1 -16.66 24.86 -12.34
N ASP A 2 -16.00 25.99 -12.62
CA ASP A 2 -16.19 26.72 -13.89
C ASP A 2 -15.55 25.91 -15.02
N MET A 3 -16.31 25.75 -16.12
CA MET A 3 -15.89 24.96 -17.28
C MET A 3 -15.80 25.85 -18.50
N VAL A 4 -14.80 25.61 -19.34
CA VAL A 4 -14.62 26.30 -20.64
C VAL A 4 -14.55 25.26 -21.76
N LYS A 5 -14.94 25.69 -22.97
CA LYS A 5 -14.91 24.84 -24.15
C LYS A 5 -13.47 24.72 -24.68
N CYS A 6 -13.08 23.52 -25.06
CA CYS A 6 -11.86 23.29 -25.84
C CYS A 6 -11.87 24.05 -27.17
N GLN A 7 -10.70 24.28 -27.74
CA GLN A 7 -10.58 25.08 -28.98
C GLN A 7 -10.76 24.23 -30.26
N THR A 8 -10.36 22.96 -30.23
CA THR A 8 -10.33 22.10 -31.42
C THR A 8 -11.24 20.88 -31.33
N ILE A 9 -11.68 20.52 -30.11
CA ILE A 9 -12.59 19.39 -29.88
C ILE A 9 -13.82 19.85 -29.11
N ASP A 10 -14.95 19.14 -29.30
CA ASP A 10 -16.21 19.49 -28.64
C ASP A 10 -16.30 18.89 -27.21
N MET A 11 -15.41 19.38 -26.34
CA MET A 11 -15.34 18.98 -24.94
C MET A 11 -15.22 20.20 -24.01
N LEU A 12 -15.63 20.02 -22.77
CA LEU A 12 -15.47 21.00 -21.70
C LEU A 12 -14.34 20.59 -20.77
N VAL A 13 -13.51 21.55 -20.37
CA VAL A 13 -12.42 21.37 -19.40
C VAL A 13 -12.53 22.39 -18.28
N PRO A 14 -11.98 22.13 -17.08
CA PRO A 14 -11.96 23.13 -16.01
C PRO A 14 -11.25 24.42 -16.44
N ALA A 15 -11.89 25.56 -16.22
CA ALA A 15 -11.33 26.87 -16.55
C ALA A 15 -10.04 27.19 -15.78
N THR A 16 -9.77 26.47 -14.69
CA THR A 16 -8.60 26.64 -13.82
C THR A 16 -7.41 25.75 -14.17
N CYS A 17 -7.49 24.95 -15.26
CA CYS A 17 -6.36 24.13 -15.70
C CYS A 17 -5.12 24.99 -15.98
N GLU A 18 -3.96 24.48 -15.58
CA GLU A 18 -2.67 25.09 -15.92
C GLU A 18 -2.30 24.85 -17.39
N PHE A 19 -2.55 23.62 -17.86
CA PHE A 19 -2.34 23.17 -19.25
C PHE A 19 -3.54 22.38 -19.73
N VAL A 20 -3.87 22.51 -21.00
CA VAL A 20 -4.84 21.66 -21.71
C VAL A 20 -4.20 21.17 -22.99
N PHE A 21 -4.16 19.86 -23.17
CA PHE A 21 -3.71 19.19 -24.39
C PHE A 21 -4.94 18.65 -25.11
N GLU A 22 -5.19 19.11 -26.31
CA GLU A 22 -6.30 18.64 -27.15
C GLU A 22 -5.74 17.74 -28.24
N GLY A 23 -6.41 16.65 -28.54
CA GLY A 23 -5.94 15.70 -29.53
C GLY A 23 -6.78 14.45 -29.58
N PHE A 24 -6.26 13.41 -30.17
CA PHE A 24 -6.93 12.12 -30.30
C PHE A 24 -5.95 10.94 -30.25
N VAL A 25 -6.50 9.77 -29.90
CA VAL A 25 -5.79 8.49 -29.92
C VAL A 25 -6.35 7.68 -31.06
N ARG A 26 -5.52 7.28 -32.01
CA ARG A 26 -5.92 6.38 -33.08
C ARG A 26 -5.84 4.93 -32.62
N PRO A 27 -6.84 4.09 -32.90
CA PRO A 27 -6.84 2.70 -32.47
C PRO A 27 -5.68 1.88 -33.04
N ASP A 28 -5.23 2.24 -34.22
CA ASP A 28 -4.20 1.54 -35.01
C ASP A 28 -2.78 2.12 -34.88
N HIS A 29 -2.64 3.27 -34.22
CA HIS A 29 -1.36 3.95 -34.00
C HIS A 29 -0.79 3.65 -32.64
N ARG A 30 0.29 2.88 -32.62
CA ARG A 30 1.00 2.51 -31.40
C ARG A 30 2.51 2.64 -31.62
N GLU A 31 3.22 3.10 -30.59
CA GLU A 31 4.67 3.21 -30.59
C GLU A 31 5.27 2.54 -29.35
N ILE A 32 6.56 2.20 -29.43
CA ILE A 32 7.29 1.67 -28.28
C ILE A 32 7.57 2.80 -27.31
N GLU A 33 6.95 2.72 -26.16
CA GLU A 33 7.29 3.57 -25.03
C GLU A 33 8.37 2.88 -24.20
N GLY A 34 9.51 3.58 -24.02
CA GLY A 34 10.65 3.07 -23.27
C GLY A 34 10.35 2.83 -21.80
N GLY A 35 11.17 2.04 -21.12
CA GLY A 35 11.04 1.78 -19.71
C GLY A 35 11.18 3.05 -18.88
N CYS A 36 10.14 3.39 -18.11
CA CYS A 36 10.17 4.48 -17.15
C CYS A 36 10.45 3.96 -15.73
N GLY A 37 11.15 4.75 -14.92
CA GLY A 37 11.31 4.46 -13.51
C GLY A 37 9.95 4.46 -12.81
N GLY A 38 9.68 3.46 -11.98
CA GLY A 38 8.44 3.32 -11.26
C GLY A 38 8.60 3.46 -9.74
N TYR A 39 7.49 3.61 -9.05
CA TYR A 39 7.43 3.72 -7.58
C TYR A 39 7.99 2.49 -6.85
N THR A 40 8.18 1.38 -7.53
CA THR A 40 8.82 0.17 -7.00
C THR A 40 10.34 0.27 -6.92
N GLY A 41 10.94 1.32 -7.49
CA GLY A 41 12.38 1.51 -7.60
C GLY A 41 13.03 0.77 -8.78
N TYR A 42 12.21 0.19 -9.65
CA TYR A 42 12.66 -0.53 -10.85
C TYR A 42 12.14 0.15 -12.11
N TYR A 43 12.83 -0.07 -13.22
CA TYR A 43 12.34 0.36 -14.53
C TYR A 43 11.21 -0.57 -15.01
N GLY A 44 10.15 0.03 -15.49
CA GLY A 44 9.09 -0.68 -16.21
C GLY A 44 9.60 -1.25 -17.54
N GLU A 45 8.86 -2.21 -18.06
CA GLU A 45 9.15 -2.80 -19.37
C GLU A 45 8.75 -1.85 -20.50
N ALA A 46 9.58 -1.77 -21.54
CA ALA A 46 9.20 -1.07 -22.77
C ALA A 46 8.04 -1.79 -23.47
N ARG A 47 6.98 -1.07 -23.82
CA ARG A 47 5.76 -1.63 -24.39
C ARG A 47 5.24 -0.81 -25.55
N SER A 48 4.50 -1.50 -26.43
CA SER A 48 3.75 -0.85 -27.50
C SER A 48 2.48 -0.22 -26.90
N ASN A 49 2.47 1.10 -26.77
CA ASN A 49 1.37 1.87 -26.21
C ASN A 49 0.65 2.72 -27.26
N PRO A 50 -0.64 3.05 -27.06
CA PRO A 50 -1.35 4.00 -27.91
C PRO A 50 -0.67 5.37 -27.88
N VAL A 51 -0.66 6.04 -29.03
CA VAL A 51 -0.10 7.38 -29.17
C VAL A 51 -1.22 8.42 -29.07
N PHE A 52 -1.03 9.42 -28.19
CA PHE A 52 -1.89 10.60 -28.14
C PHE A 52 -1.32 11.68 -29.07
N GLU A 53 -1.98 11.89 -30.21
CA GLU A 53 -1.61 12.92 -31.18
C GLU A 53 -2.14 14.26 -30.74
N VAL A 54 -1.26 15.14 -30.26
CA VAL A 54 -1.62 16.48 -29.78
C VAL A 54 -1.84 17.42 -30.95
N THR A 55 -3.03 17.98 -31.07
CA THR A 55 -3.39 18.96 -32.10
C THR A 55 -3.33 20.41 -31.58
N ARG A 56 -3.53 20.60 -30.29
CA ARG A 56 -3.52 21.91 -29.65
C ARG A 56 -3.02 21.84 -28.22
N VAL A 57 -2.22 22.82 -27.82
CA VAL A 57 -1.85 23.07 -26.42
C VAL A 57 -2.30 24.47 -26.04
N THR A 58 -3.06 24.58 -24.97
CA THR A 58 -3.39 25.87 -24.34
C THR A 58 -2.90 25.85 -22.89
N MET A 59 -2.53 26.99 -22.39
CA MET A 59 -1.99 27.15 -21.04
C MET A 59 -2.35 28.52 -20.45
N ARG A 60 -2.29 28.63 -19.14
CA ARG A 60 -2.41 29.90 -18.44
C ARG A 60 -1.25 30.82 -18.81
N LYS A 61 -1.42 32.09 -18.58
CA LYS A 61 -0.39 33.11 -18.85
C LYS A 61 0.93 32.83 -18.08
N ASN A 62 0.81 32.36 -16.85
CA ASN A 62 1.94 31.95 -16.00
C ASN A 62 1.60 30.56 -15.42
N PRO A 63 1.78 29.48 -16.20
CA PRO A 63 1.38 28.15 -15.79
C PRO A 63 2.34 27.58 -14.76
N ILE A 64 1.81 26.79 -13.83
CA ILE A 64 2.58 26.02 -12.88
C ILE A 64 2.60 24.56 -13.36
N TYR A 65 3.77 23.99 -13.56
CA TYR A 65 3.95 22.58 -13.89
C TYR A 65 4.27 21.78 -12.62
N LEU A 66 3.41 20.83 -12.31
CA LEU A 66 3.67 19.90 -11.21
C LEU A 66 4.55 18.74 -11.71
N GLY A 67 5.83 18.78 -11.37
CA GLY A 67 6.73 17.65 -11.59
C GLY A 67 6.80 16.79 -10.35
N ALA A 68 6.58 15.48 -10.50
CA ALA A 68 6.77 14.51 -9.43
C ALA A 68 7.88 13.53 -9.80
N ARG A 69 8.77 13.27 -8.85
CA ARG A 69 9.88 12.34 -9.04
C ARG A 69 9.41 10.93 -8.72
N GLU A 70 9.48 10.06 -9.72
CA GLU A 70 9.15 8.65 -9.62
C GLU A 70 10.43 7.82 -9.57
N GLN A 71 10.69 7.15 -8.44
CA GLN A 71 11.92 6.37 -8.23
C GLN A 71 11.84 5.49 -6.98
N TRP A 72 13.01 4.96 -6.56
CA TRP A 72 13.21 4.31 -5.28
C TRP A 72 12.51 5.05 -4.13
N TYR A 73 11.85 4.28 -3.25
CA TYR A 73 11.18 4.80 -2.06
C TYR A 73 12.16 5.49 -1.09
N PRO A 74 11.78 6.62 -0.48
CA PRO A 74 10.53 7.35 -0.70
C PRO A 74 10.57 8.22 -1.96
N SER A 75 9.45 8.27 -2.71
CA SER A 75 9.25 9.19 -3.83
C SER A 75 8.00 10.04 -3.60
N GLU A 76 7.90 11.18 -4.29
CA GLU A 76 6.75 12.09 -4.12
C GLU A 76 5.44 11.41 -4.50
N SER A 77 5.41 10.67 -5.60
CA SER A 77 4.22 9.95 -6.03
C SER A 77 3.87 8.81 -5.08
N ALA A 78 4.86 8.02 -4.63
CA ALA A 78 4.64 6.95 -3.65
C ALA A 78 4.09 7.49 -2.33
N PHE A 79 4.59 8.66 -1.88
CA PHE A 79 4.10 9.30 -0.68
C PHE A 79 2.66 9.81 -0.85
N ALA A 80 2.38 10.60 -1.90
CA ALA A 80 1.07 11.19 -2.12
C ALA A 80 -0.03 10.13 -2.32
N VAL A 81 0.22 9.15 -3.19
CA VAL A 81 -0.72 8.04 -3.46
C VAL A 81 -0.77 7.07 -2.28
N GLY A 82 0.36 6.83 -1.62
CA GLY A 82 0.45 5.94 -0.46
C GLY A 82 -0.43 6.41 0.68
N LYS A 83 -0.32 7.67 1.11
CA LYS A 83 -1.08 8.21 2.24
C LYS A 83 -2.58 8.29 1.96
N SER A 84 -3.00 8.70 0.77
CA SER A 84 -4.42 8.70 0.40
C SER A 84 -5.00 7.29 0.34
N SER A 85 -4.28 6.34 -0.25
CA SER A 85 -4.70 4.94 -0.30
C SER A 85 -4.74 4.29 1.08
N GLN A 86 -3.80 4.61 1.97
CA GLN A 86 -3.79 4.15 3.36
C GLN A 86 -5.04 4.61 4.11
N ALA A 87 -5.44 5.87 3.97
CA ALA A 87 -6.63 6.40 4.62
C ALA A 87 -7.91 5.66 4.20
N VAL A 88 -8.07 5.40 2.89
CA VAL A 88 -9.20 4.64 2.35
C VAL A 88 -9.15 3.18 2.83
N ALA A 89 -7.99 2.53 2.77
CA ALA A 89 -7.82 1.16 3.22
C ALA A 89 -8.15 1.02 4.72
N TYR A 90 -7.65 1.93 5.55
CA TYR A 90 -7.93 1.93 6.99
C TYR A 90 -9.42 2.01 7.29
N GLN A 91 -10.14 2.97 6.67
CA GLN A 91 -11.57 3.13 6.88
C GLN A 91 -12.34 1.88 6.45
N THR A 92 -11.97 1.30 5.31
CA THR A 92 -12.64 0.10 4.79
C THR A 92 -12.40 -1.11 5.70
N ILE A 93 -11.15 -1.36 6.09
CA ILE A 93 -10.80 -2.51 6.94
C ILE A 93 -11.44 -2.38 8.33
N LYS A 94 -11.39 -1.17 8.92
CA LYS A 94 -12.01 -0.90 10.21
C LYS A 94 -13.52 -1.07 10.20
N ALA A 95 -14.18 -0.81 9.08
CA ALA A 95 -15.62 -1.05 8.93
C ALA A 95 -15.96 -2.54 8.78
N LEU A 96 -15.04 -3.34 8.24
CA LEU A 96 -15.23 -4.78 8.04
C LEU A 96 -14.88 -5.61 9.27
N VAL A 97 -13.82 -5.20 10.00
CA VAL A 97 -13.28 -5.98 11.13
C VAL A 97 -13.18 -5.08 12.37
N PRO A 98 -13.95 -5.36 13.43
CA PRO A 98 -13.83 -4.63 14.69
C PRO A 98 -12.46 -4.89 15.33
N GLY A 99 -12.01 -3.94 16.18
CA GLY A 99 -10.72 -4.06 16.88
C GLY A 99 -9.51 -3.59 16.07
N VAL A 100 -9.66 -3.18 14.82
CA VAL A 100 -8.58 -2.53 14.07
C VAL A 100 -8.36 -1.11 14.61
N LEU A 101 -7.14 -0.84 15.08
CA LEU A 101 -6.76 0.41 15.74
C LEU A 101 -6.02 1.36 14.81
N ASP A 102 -5.08 0.83 14.02
CA ASP A 102 -4.27 1.63 13.10
C ASP A 102 -3.74 0.78 11.94
N LEU A 103 -3.34 1.44 10.85
CA LEU A 103 -2.80 0.82 9.65
C LEU A 103 -1.64 1.65 9.11
N ARG A 104 -0.51 1.02 8.85
CA ARG A 104 0.64 1.60 8.17
C ARG A 104 0.90 0.91 6.84
N CYS A 105 1.04 1.68 5.77
CA CYS A 105 1.27 1.23 4.40
C CYS A 105 2.31 2.11 3.71
N ASP A 106 3.43 2.38 4.36
CA ASP A 106 4.47 3.27 3.83
C ASP A 106 5.28 2.60 2.74
N VAL A 107 5.63 1.34 2.95
CA VAL A 107 6.43 0.57 2.01
C VAL A 107 5.54 -0.04 0.94
N THR A 108 6.04 -0.05 -0.26
CA THR A 108 5.37 -0.66 -1.40
C THR A 108 5.04 -2.13 -1.12
N TYR A 109 3.78 -2.51 -1.33
CA TYR A 109 3.26 -3.87 -1.16
C TYR A 109 3.21 -4.42 0.26
N GLU A 110 3.50 -3.62 1.29
CA GLU A 110 3.39 -4.03 2.69
C GLU A 110 2.29 -3.26 3.42
N ALA A 111 1.57 -3.95 4.29
CA ALA A 111 0.64 -3.37 5.25
C ALA A 111 0.94 -3.90 6.65
N ILE A 112 1.07 -3.01 7.63
CA ILE A 112 1.21 -3.36 9.04
C ILE A 112 -0.05 -2.89 9.74
N VAL A 113 -0.77 -3.82 10.37
CA VAL A 113 -2.07 -3.55 11.02
C VAL A 113 -1.96 -3.74 12.51
N LYS A 114 -2.29 -2.71 13.26
CA LYS A 114 -2.40 -2.74 14.71
C LYS A 114 -3.82 -3.10 15.12
N ILE A 115 -3.97 -4.08 16.00
CA ILE A 115 -5.27 -4.54 16.48
C ILE A 115 -5.35 -4.60 18.02
N ASP A 116 -6.55 -4.49 18.55
CA ASP A 116 -6.92 -5.02 19.87
C ASP A 116 -7.49 -6.42 19.65
N LYS A 117 -6.67 -7.46 19.86
CA LYS A 117 -7.02 -8.85 19.55
C LYS A 117 -8.21 -9.30 20.38
N LEU A 118 -9.30 -9.68 19.71
CA LEU A 118 -10.57 -10.06 20.34
C LEU A 118 -10.74 -11.57 20.50
N PHE A 119 -10.15 -12.37 19.58
CA PHE A 119 -10.25 -13.84 19.56
C PHE A 119 -9.06 -14.42 18.78
N PRO A 120 -8.78 -15.74 18.90
CA PRO A 120 -7.59 -16.36 18.29
C PRO A 120 -7.48 -16.16 16.77
N GLY A 121 -8.56 -16.31 16.01
CA GLY A 121 -8.56 -16.15 14.54
C GLY A 121 -8.68 -14.72 14.04
N HIS A 122 -8.65 -13.71 14.95
CA HIS A 122 -8.80 -12.30 14.57
C HIS A 122 -7.70 -11.79 13.62
N PRO A 123 -6.40 -12.11 13.81
CA PRO A 123 -5.36 -11.70 12.89
C PRO A 123 -5.57 -12.21 11.46
N GLN A 124 -6.04 -13.44 11.28
CA GLN A 124 -6.35 -14.03 9.99
C GLN A 124 -7.48 -13.28 9.30
N GLN A 125 -8.55 -12.96 10.03
CA GLN A 125 -9.66 -12.17 9.50
C GLN A 125 -9.20 -10.78 9.06
N VAL A 126 -8.30 -10.15 9.79
CA VAL A 126 -7.70 -8.86 9.42
C VAL A 126 -6.88 -8.98 8.12
N MET A 127 -6.04 -10.01 7.99
CA MET A 127 -5.27 -10.27 6.76
C MET A 127 -6.19 -10.43 5.55
N ASP A 128 -7.25 -11.23 5.68
CA ASP A 128 -8.24 -11.45 4.61
C ASP A 128 -8.95 -10.14 4.22
N ALA A 129 -9.31 -9.32 5.20
CA ALA A 129 -9.90 -8.01 4.96
C ALA A 129 -8.95 -7.06 4.23
N VAL A 130 -7.67 -7.01 4.61
CA VAL A 130 -6.66 -6.22 3.90
C VAL A 130 -6.55 -6.66 2.44
N TRP A 131 -6.40 -7.95 2.20
CA TRP A 131 -6.27 -8.47 0.84
C TRP A 131 -7.53 -8.29 0.00
N GLY A 132 -8.71 -8.44 0.61
CA GLY A 132 -9.99 -8.27 -0.09
C GLY A 132 -10.32 -6.80 -0.40
N ALA A 133 -10.02 -5.89 0.52
CA ALA A 133 -10.42 -4.49 0.42
C ALA A 133 -9.47 -3.62 -0.42
N THR A 134 -8.25 -4.06 -0.70
CA THR A 134 -7.19 -3.19 -1.26
C THR A 134 -6.81 -3.50 -2.71
N TYR A 135 -7.64 -4.23 -3.44
CA TYR A 135 -7.42 -4.59 -4.85
C TYR A 135 -6.01 -5.16 -5.11
N ALA A 136 -5.59 -6.09 -4.24
CA ALA A 136 -4.27 -6.72 -4.31
C ALA A 136 -3.06 -5.76 -4.17
N ARG A 137 -3.25 -4.57 -3.63
CA ARG A 137 -2.16 -3.59 -3.46
C ARG A 137 -1.09 -4.10 -2.50
N TYR A 138 -1.50 -4.73 -1.40
CA TYR A 138 -0.58 -5.23 -0.38
C TYR A 138 -0.48 -6.75 -0.45
N LYS A 139 0.72 -7.26 -0.73
CA LYS A 139 1.00 -8.69 -0.74
C LYS A 139 1.52 -9.19 0.61
N HIS A 140 2.22 -8.33 1.35
CA HIS A 140 2.70 -8.62 2.70
C HIS A 140 1.82 -7.94 3.72
N VAL A 141 1.30 -8.71 4.67
CA VAL A 141 0.44 -8.19 5.75
C VAL A 141 0.98 -8.68 7.08
N ILE A 142 1.35 -7.75 7.94
CA ILE A 142 1.82 -8.02 9.30
C ILE A 142 0.75 -7.52 10.26
N VAL A 143 0.28 -8.38 11.14
CA VAL A 143 -0.71 -8.01 12.18
C VAL A 143 -0.02 -8.03 13.53
N VAL A 144 -0.14 -6.94 14.28
CA VAL A 144 0.48 -6.75 15.59
C VAL A 144 -0.54 -6.33 16.65
N ASP A 145 -0.23 -6.56 17.91
CA ASP A 145 -1.05 -6.10 19.03
C ASP A 145 -0.98 -4.59 19.26
N LYS A 146 -1.89 -4.10 20.08
CA LYS A 146 -2.02 -2.68 20.47
C LYS A 146 -0.81 -2.10 21.16
N ASP A 147 0.03 -2.90 21.78
CA ASP A 147 1.25 -2.48 22.48
C ASP A 147 2.45 -2.22 21.56
N ILE A 148 2.33 -2.53 20.26
CA ILE A 148 3.37 -2.30 19.27
C ILE A 148 3.16 -0.94 18.60
N ASP A 149 4.24 -0.15 18.51
CA ASP A 149 4.24 1.05 17.66
C ASP A 149 4.53 0.66 16.21
N ILE A 150 3.49 0.71 15.36
CA ILE A 150 3.63 0.36 13.94
C ILE A 150 4.40 1.41 13.13
N TRP A 151 4.63 2.60 13.67
CA TRP A 151 5.42 3.66 13.04
C TRP A 151 6.91 3.56 13.35
N ASP A 152 7.27 2.73 14.31
CA ASP A 152 8.64 2.33 14.63
C ASP A 152 8.92 0.92 14.10
N TYR A 153 9.80 0.81 13.10
CA TYR A 153 10.18 -0.48 12.52
C TYR A 153 10.91 -1.39 13.51
N ASP A 154 11.67 -0.86 14.44
CA ASP A 154 12.37 -1.66 15.45
C ASP A 154 11.37 -2.33 16.38
N SER A 155 10.28 -1.63 16.75
CA SER A 155 9.17 -2.19 17.52
C SER A 155 8.46 -3.32 16.77
N VAL A 156 8.21 -3.14 15.47
CA VAL A 156 7.60 -4.18 14.62
C VAL A 156 8.52 -5.39 14.47
N HIS A 157 9.80 -5.16 14.21
CA HIS A 157 10.80 -6.25 14.09
C HIS A 157 10.98 -7.01 15.40
N TRP A 158 10.91 -6.31 16.52
CA TRP A 158 10.91 -6.97 17.83
C TRP A 158 9.70 -7.91 17.97
N ALA A 159 8.50 -7.47 17.60
CA ALA A 159 7.31 -8.33 17.63
C ALA A 159 7.46 -9.55 16.71
N LEU A 160 7.95 -9.34 15.48
CA LEU A 160 8.21 -10.43 14.54
C LEU A 160 9.20 -11.46 15.11
N SER A 161 10.24 -10.99 15.80
CA SER A 161 11.30 -11.87 16.32
C SER A 161 10.90 -12.64 17.59
N THR A 162 9.96 -12.07 18.39
CA THR A 162 9.65 -12.60 19.72
C THR A 162 8.28 -13.28 19.82
N ARG A 163 7.37 -13.02 18.86
CA ARG A 163 5.98 -13.48 18.93
C ARG A 163 5.59 -14.46 17.81
N VAL A 164 6.38 -14.49 16.72
CA VAL A 164 6.03 -15.29 15.53
C VAL A 164 6.68 -16.66 15.59
N ARG A 165 5.86 -17.68 15.41
CA ARG A 165 6.29 -19.05 15.11
C ARG A 165 5.95 -19.34 13.66
N ALA A 166 6.97 -19.55 12.83
CA ALA A 166 6.79 -19.66 11.38
C ALA A 166 5.93 -20.88 10.95
N ASP A 167 5.91 -21.92 11.77
CA ASP A 167 5.11 -23.13 11.53
C ASP A 167 3.60 -22.92 11.75
N ARG A 168 3.20 -21.84 12.44
CA ARG A 168 1.82 -21.58 12.85
C ARG A 168 1.29 -20.23 12.40
N ASP A 169 2.14 -19.19 12.52
CA ASP A 169 1.72 -17.79 12.46
C ASP A 169 1.97 -17.16 11.08
N VAL A 170 2.46 -17.97 10.13
CA VAL A 170 2.72 -17.54 8.75
C VAL A 170 1.67 -18.14 7.81
N ASN A 171 0.97 -17.25 7.09
CA ASN A 171 -0.03 -17.61 6.10
C ASN A 171 0.48 -17.32 4.70
N ILE A 172 0.55 -18.31 3.85
CA ILE A 172 0.92 -18.19 2.45
C ILE A 172 -0.33 -18.42 1.60
N LEU A 173 -0.80 -17.39 0.92
CA LEU A 173 -1.98 -17.46 0.05
C LEU A 173 -1.56 -17.35 -1.42
N PRO A 174 -1.50 -18.47 -2.13
CA PRO A 174 -1.12 -18.48 -3.54
C PRO A 174 -2.23 -17.92 -4.44
N ARG A 175 -1.83 -17.49 -5.65
CA ARG A 175 -2.72 -17.15 -6.77
C ARG A 175 -3.79 -16.10 -6.43
N ARG A 176 -3.36 -15.01 -5.85
CA ARG A 176 -4.20 -13.81 -5.68
C ARG A 176 -3.99 -12.84 -6.85
N ALA A 177 -4.93 -11.91 -7.02
CA ALA A 177 -4.72 -10.79 -7.93
C ALA A 177 -3.46 -10.01 -7.53
N GLY A 178 -2.63 -9.66 -8.49
CA GLY A 178 -1.33 -9.02 -8.26
C GLY A 178 -1.14 -7.73 -9.05
N GLN A 179 -0.17 -6.96 -8.63
CA GLN A 179 0.22 -5.71 -9.29
C GLN A 179 1.14 -6.00 -10.48
N TRP A 180 0.84 -5.38 -11.61
CA TRP A 180 1.64 -5.54 -12.84
C TRP A 180 3.08 -5.04 -12.71
N LEU A 181 3.32 -4.07 -11.83
CA LEU A 181 4.63 -3.49 -11.57
C LEU A 181 5.43 -4.22 -10.47
N ASP A 182 4.92 -5.34 -9.95
CA ASP A 182 5.66 -6.13 -8.96
C ASP A 182 6.89 -6.78 -9.62
N PRO A 183 8.11 -6.39 -9.23
CA PRO A 183 9.34 -6.93 -9.82
C PRO A 183 9.61 -8.38 -9.44
N ALA A 184 8.98 -8.89 -8.37
CA ALA A 184 9.12 -10.27 -7.92
C ALA A 184 8.31 -11.26 -8.75
N VAL A 185 7.45 -10.77 -9.66
CA VAL A 185 6.58 -11.62 -10.48
C VAL A 185 7.09 -11.67 -11.90
N SER A 186 7.26 -12.89 -12.43
CA SER A 186 7.70 -13.09 -13.81
C SER A 186 6.70 -12.51 -14.83
N LEU A 187 7.17 -12.18 -16.02
CA LEU A 187 6.32 -11.64 -17.09
C LEU A 187 5.16 -12.58 -17.48
N ARG A 188 5.34 -13.89 -17.32
CA ARG A 188 4.31 -14.91 -17.61
C ARG A 188 3.22 -14.96 -16.55
N GLU A 189 3.51 -14.47 -15.35
CA GLU A 189 2.63 -14.52 -14.19
C GLU A 189 2.09 -13.14 -13.80
N LYS A 190 2.31 -12.11 -14.63
CA LYS A 190 1.80 -10.77 -14.38
C LYS A 190 0.29 -10.77 -14.14
N GLY A 191 -0.13 -10.03 -13.10
CA GLY A 191 -1.51 -10.03 -12.63
C GLY A 191 -1.80 -11.07 -11.53
N TRP A 192 -0.85 -11.93 -11.20
CA TRP A 192 -0.92 -12.87 -10.08
C TRP A 192 0.16 -12.56 -9.05
N GLN A 193 -0.14 -12.81 -7.78
CA GLN A 193 0.83 -12.73 -6.68
C GLN A 193 0.51 -13.78 -5.62
N THR A 194 1.47 -14.03 -4.74
CA THR A 194 1.27 -14.80 -3.51
C THR A 194 1.26 -13.84 -2.34
N GLY A 195 0.21 -13.91 -1.52
CA GLY A 195 0.10 -13.16 -0.28
C GLY A 195 0.91 -13.83 0.83
N LEU A 196 1.63 -13.03 1.60
CA LEU A 196 2.29 -13.43 2.84
C LEU A 196 1.65 -12.68 4.00
N GLY A 197 1.00 -13.40 4.91
CA GLY A 197 0.47 -12.86 6.15
C GLY A 197 1.26 -13.36 7.34
N ILE A 198 1.55 -12.49 8.29
CA ILE A 198 2.28 -12.83 9.52
C ILE A 198 1.47 -12.34 10.72
N ASP A 199 1.08 -13.28 11.58
CA ASP A 199 0.49 -13.00 12.87
C ASP A 199 1.61 -12.78 13.90
N ALA A 200 1.91 -11.52 14.18
CA ALA A 200 2.87 -11.12 15.21
C ALA A 200 2.17 -10.63 16.50
N THR A 201 0.95 -11.12 16.74
CA THR A 201 0.25 -10.89 18.00
C THR A 201 0.66 -11.91 19.05
N MET A 202 0.42 -11.58 20.31
CA MET A 202 0.67 -12.50 21.42
C MET A 202 -0.28 -13.71 21.32
N CYS A 203 0.29 -14.90 21.41
CA CYS A 203 -0.51 -16.10 21.61
C CYS A 203 -1.04 -16.15 23.04
N THR A 204 -2.35 -16.12 23.19
CA THR A 204 -2.99 -16.18 24.53
C THR A 204 -2.96 -17.57 25.13
N GLU A 205 -2.91 -18.63 24.28
CA GLU A 205 -3.01 -20.02 24.71
C GLU A 205 -1.71 -20.59 25.30
N GLU A 206 -0.56 -20.12 24.82
CA GLU A 206 0.75 -20.61 25.30
C GLU A 206 1.24 -19.91 26.57
N TYR A 207 0.60 -18.80 26.98
CA TYR A 207 0.92 -18.11 28.23
C TYR A 207 0.11 -18.58 29.43
N GLU A 208 -0.73 -19.61 29.28
CA GLU A 208 -1.38 -20.26 30.43
C GLU A 208 -0.38 -20.83 31.45
N PHE A 209 0.85 -21.16 31.01
CA PHE A 209 1.92 -21.58 31.92
C PHE A 209 2.29 -20.51 32.96
N TRP A 210 2.12 -19.21 32.62
CA TRP A 210 2.40 -18.07 33.50
C TRP A 210 1.13 -17.46 34.09
N GLY A 211 -0.05 -17.93 33.69
CA GLY A 211 -1.35 -17.40 34.13
C GLY A 211 -1.69 -15.98 33.67
N GLU A 212 -0.74 -15.28 33.04
CA GLU A 212 -0.87 -13.90 32.54
C GLU A 212 0.01 -13.71 31.30
N LYS A 213 -0.27 -12.68 30.51
CA LYS A 213 0.63 -12.28 29.41
C LYS A 213 2.01 -11.99 30.00
N ALA A 214 3.07 -12.54 29.40
CA ALA A 214 4.43 -12.23 29.81
C ALA A 214 4.64 -10.70 29.75
N PRO A 215 4.90 -10.04 30.89
CA PRO A 215 5.05 -8.59 30.92
C PRO A 215 6.33 -8.20 30.14
N ARG A 216 6.26 -7.11 29.37
CA ARG A 216 7.46 -6.53 28.77
C ARG A 216 8.31 -5.90 29.88
N THR A 217 9.60 -6.15 29.87
CA THR A 217 10.54 -5.62 30.87
C THR A 217 10.63 -4.09 30.89
N VAL A 218 10.24 -3.44 29.78
CA VAL A 218 10.22 -1.97 29.63
C VAL A 218 8.90 -1.31 30.08
N ASP A 219 7.84 -2.07 30.31
CA ASP A 219 6.51 -1.51 30.60
C ASP A 219 6.14 -1.53 32.09
N ASP A 220 6.99 -2.13 32.94
CA ASP A 220 6.77 -2.10 34.38
C ASP A 220 7.43 -0.84 35.01
N PRO A 221 6.63 0.15 35.41
CA PRO A 221 7.16 1.38 36.02
C PRO A 221 7.93 1.14 37.34
N GLU A 222 7.74 0.00 37.99
CA GLU A 222 8.47 -0.36 39.20
C GLU A 222 9.84 -1.00 38.86
N ILE A 223 9.96 -1.72 37.73
CA ILE A 223 11.24 -2.24 37.28
C ILE A 223 12.13 -1.11 36.76
N VAL A 224 11.57 -0.16 35.99
CA VAL A 224 12.30 1.02 35.50
C VAL A 224 12.78 1.92 36.62
N LYS A 225 12.11 1.95 37.78
CA LYS A 225 12.54 2.73 38.97
C LYS A 225 13.66 2.07 39.77
N ARG A 226 13.97 0.78 39.50
CA ARG A 226 15.03 0.01 40.23
C ARG A 226 16.34 -0.08 39.48
N THR A 227 16.37 0.35 38.22
CA THR A 227 17.57 0.50 37.39
C THR A 227 18.02 1.95 37.33
#